data_687b6897969dde9463178a7f778e9ab6
#
_entry.id   687b6897969dde9463178a7f778e9ab6
#
_cell.length_a   1.000
_cell.length_b   1.000
_cell.length_c   1.000
_cell.angle_alpha   90.00
_cell.angle_beta   90.00
_cell.angle_gamma   90.00
#
_symmetry.space_group_name_H-M   'P 1'
#
loop_
_entity.id
_entity.type
_entity.pdbx_description
1 polymer ?
#
loop_
_entity_poly.entity_id
_entity_poly.type
_entity_poly.pdbx_seq_one_letter_code
_entity_poly.pdbx_strand_id
1 'polypeptide(L)'
;MSAPETLDLEAKIRDALRIIIDPEMGKNVVDLGLIYDIDVQEGGIARVTMTTTIKGCPATAFLKEAVQNCVWYVPGVEYAEVRLTYEPPWTPEMMADGATEFAHGGIF
;
A
#
# COMPACT_ATOMS: atom_id res chain seq x y z
N MET A 1 -3.36 -14.70 -16.56
CA MET A 1 -2.48 -15.29 -15.55
C MET A 1 -1.16 -14.55 -15.50
N SER A 2 -0.71 -14.23 -14.31
CA SER A 2 0.54 -13.49 -14.15
C SER A 2 1.74 -14.39 -14.38
N ALA A 3 2.77 -13.84 -15.00
CA ALA A 3 4.04 -14.54 -15.12
C ALA A 3 4.72 -14.60 -13.74
N PRO A 4 5.57 -15.60 -13.50
CA PRO A 4 6.27 -15.65 -12.21
C PRO A 4 7.02 -14.37 -11.88
N GLU A 5 7.58 -13.69 -12.89
CA GLU A 5 8.31 -12.45 -12.65
C GLU A 5 7.39 -11.37 -12.12
N THR A 6 6.14 -11.29 -12.62
CA THR A 6 5.23 -10.25 -12.16
C THR A 6 4.75 -10.53 -10.75
N LEU A 7 4.54 -11.80 -10.39
CA LEU A 7 4.17 -12.15 -9.04
C LEU A 7 5.30 -11.84 -8.06
N ASP A 8 6.53 -12.13 -8.45
CA ASP A 8 7.69 -11.84 -7.64
C ASP A 8 7.84 -10.33 -7.45
N LEU A 9 7.64 -9.56 -8.53
CA LEU A 9 7.74 -8.12 -8.46
C LEU A 9 6.64 -7.52 -7.58
N GLU A 10 5.43 -8.06 -7.67
CA GLU A 10 4.35 -7.61 -6.80
C GLU A 10 4.72 -7.79 -5.33
N ALA A 11 5.28 -8.93 -4.99
CA ALA A 11 5.68 -9.20 -3.61
C ALA A 11 6.78 -8.25 -3.16
N LYS A 12 7.73 -7.95 -4.05
CA LYS A 12 8.80 -7.02 -3.73
C LYS A 12 8.26 -5.62 -3.50
N ILE A 13 7.30 -5.20 -4.31
CA ILE A 13 6.69 -3.88 -4.16
C ILE A 13 5.95 -3.81 -2.83
N ARG A 14 5.15 -4.81 -2.51
CA ARG A 14 4.40 -4.82 -1.26
C ARG A 14 5.34 -4.76 -0.06
N ASP A 15 6.40 -5.52 -0.12
CA ASP A 15 7.36 -5.54 0.97
C ASP A 15 8.07 -4.19 1.11
N ALA A 16 8.43 -3.59 -0.02
CA ALA A 16 9.10 -2.29 0.01
C ALA A 16 8.20 -1.21 0.60
N LEU A 17 6.89 -1.30 0.35
CA LEU A 17 5.97 -0.29 0.85
C LEU A 17 5.82 -0.30 2.37
N ARG A 18 6.30 -1.34 3.03
CA ARG A 18 6.21 -1.41 4.49
C ARG A 18 7.09 -0.41 5.20
N ILE A 19 7.99 0.26 4.49
CA ILE A 19 8.80 1.32 5.11
C ILE A 19 8.05 2.64 5.21
N ILE A 20 6.92 2.76 4.53
CA ILE A 20 6.17 4.02 4.51
C ILE A 20 5.18 4.01 5.68
N ILE A 21 5.37 4.95 6.60
CA ILE A 21 4.58 5.03 7.82
C ILE A 21 3.57 6.16 7.67
N ASP A 22 2.30 5.85 7.94
CA ASP A 22 1.26 6.87 7.97
C ASP A 22 1.44 7.68 9.26
N PRO A 23 1.70 9.00 9.14
CA PRO A 23 1.98 9.80 10.33
C PRO A 23 0.76 9.90 11.27
N GLU A 24 -0.43 9.70 10.74
CA GLU A 24 -1.64 9.77 11.56
C GLU A 24 -1.80 8.54 12.43
N MET A 25 -1.44 7.38 11.91
CA MET A 25 -1.69 6.11 12.57
C MET A 25 -0.44 5.50 13.19
N GLY A 26 0.74 5.93 12.76
CA GLY A 26 1.99 5.37 13.29
C GLY A 26 2.29 3.96 12.82
N LYS A 27 1.61 3.48 11.77
CA LYS A 27 1.80 2.14 11.24
C LYS A 27 2.06 2.24 9.74
N ASN A 28 2.67 1.20 9.18
CA ASN A 28 2.98 1.24 7.76
C ASN A 28 1.72 1.05 6.91
N VAL A 29 1.79 1.58 5.69
CA VAL A 29 0.60 1.64 4.83
C VAL A 29 0.10 0.26 4.41
N VAL A 30 0.97 -0.74 4.35
CA VAL A 30 0.55 -2.09 3.98
C VAL A 30 -0.24 -2.73 5.11
N ASP A 31 0.28 -2.67 6.33
CA ASP A 31 -0.39 -3.27 7.48
C ASP A 31 -1.68 -2.55 7.83
N LEU A 32 -1.76 -1.26 7.53
CA LEU A 32 -2.99 -0.51 7.73
C LEU A 32 -4.09 -0.90 6.75
N GLY A 33 -3.73 -1.60 5.67
CA GLY A 33 -4.71 -1.93 4.64
C GLY A 33 -5.00 -0.78 3.71
N LEU A 34 -4.07 0.15 3.56
CA LEU A 34 -4.25 1.29 2.67
C LEU A 34 -3.89 0.96 1.24
N ILE A 35 -3.18 -0.13 1.00
CA ILE A 35 -2.82 -0.56 -0.34
C ILE A 35 -3.87 -1.57 -0.79
N TYR A 36 -4.74 -1.13 -1.68
CA TYR A 36 -5.87 -1.95 -2.11
C TYR A 36 -5.50 -2.93 -3.19
N ASP A 37 -4.57 -2.54 -4.07
CA ASP A 37 -4.22 -3.41 -5.19
C ASP A 37 -2.84 -3.04 -5.69
N ILE A 38 -2.09 -4.06 -6.08
CA ILE A 38 -0.80 -3.88 -6.75
C ILE A 38 -0.88 -4.68 -8.03
N ASP A 39 -1.00 -3.99 -9.15
CA ASP A 39 -1.13 -4.63 -10.45
C ASP A 39 0.19 -4.46 -11.20
N VAL A 40 0.85 -5.57 -11.48
CA VAL A 40 2.12 -5.57 -12.20
C VAL A 40 1.91 -6.26 -13.53
N GLN A 41 2.28 -5.56 -14.60
CA GLN A 41 2.17 -6.10 -15.95
C GLN A 41 3.55 -6.32 -16.52
N GLU A 42 3.61 -7.11 -17.59
CA GLU A 42 4.87 -7.40 -18.24
C GLU A 42 5.54 -6.10 -18.67
N GLY A 43 6.86 -6.10 -18.61
CA GLY A 43 7.60 -4.88 -18.91
C GLY A 43 7.86 -4.01 -17.70
N GLY A 44 7.49 -4.48 -16.49
CA GLY A 44 7.79 -3.73 -15.28
C GLY A 44 6.84 -2.59 -15.01
N ILE A 45 5.63 -2.66 -15.55
CA ILE A 45 4.62 -1.62 -15.32
C ILE A 45 3.88 -1.95 -14.02
N ALA A 46 3.98 -1.06 -13.04
CA ALA A 46 3.37 -1.28 -11.73
C ALA A 46 2.33 -0.20 -11.47
N ARG A 47 1.13 -0.63 -11.14
CA ARG A 47 0.04 0.27 -10.77
C ARG A 47 -0.43 -0.09 -9.39
N VAL A 48 -0.40 0.90 -8.49
CA VAL A 48 -0.81 0.70 -7.10
C VAL A 48 -2.07 1.51 -6.85
N THR A 49 -3.09 0.86 -6.34
CA THR A 49 -4.32 1.53 -5.92
C THR A 49 -4.30 1.61 -4.41
N MET A 50 -4.44 2.82 -3.89
CA MET A 50 -4.36 3.03 -2.45
C MET A 50 -5.45 3.98 -1.98
N THR A 51 -5.63 4.01 -0.67
CA THR A 51 -6.52 4.97 -0.03
C THR A 51 -5.81 5.59 1.16
N THR A 52 -6.49 6.51 1.82
CA THR A 52 -6.01 7.06 3.09
C THR A 52 -7.12 6.91 4.11
N THR A 53 -6.75 7.01 5.40
CA THR A 53 -7.73 6.80 6.47
C THR A 53 -8.75 7.92 6.54
N ILE A 54 -8.35 9.12 6.13
CA ILE A 54 -9.24 10.29 6.16
C ILE A 54 -9.14 10.99 4.81
N LYS A 55 -10.29 11.12 4.15
CA LYS A 55 -10.35 11.81 2.87
C LYS A 55 -10.02 13.29 3.07
N GLY A 56 -9.14 13.80 2.20
CA GLY A 56 -8.75 15.19 2.27
C GLY A 56 -7.72 15.52 3.33
N CYS A 57 -7.15 14.50 3.96
CA CYS A 57 -6.09 14.71 4.94
C CYS A 57 -4.88 15.35 4.28
N PRO A 58 -4.23 16.34 4.95
CA PRO A 58 -3.03 16.95 4.36
C PRO A 58 -1.92 15.95 4.06
N ALA A 59 -1.87 14.83 4.78
CA ALA A 59 -0.87 13.80 4.55
C ALA A 59 -1.13 12.98 3.29
N THR A 60 -2.30 13.14 2.66
CA THR A 60 -2.66 12.33 1.51
C THR A 60 -1.67 12.48 0.36
N ALA A 61 -1.35 13.73 0.00
CA ALA A 61 -0.42 13.97 -1.09
C ALA A 61 0.97 13.44 -0.76
N PHE A 62 1.38 13.60 0.49
CA PHE A 62 2.66 13.08 0.95
C PHE A 62 2.71 11.56 0.82
N LEU A 63 1.66 10.87 1.27
CA LEU A 63 1.64 9.42 1.22
C LEU A 63 1.61 8.91 -0.21
N LYS A 64 0.82 9.55 -1.06
CA LYS A 64 0.75 9.13 -2.46
C LYS A 64 2.10 9.28 -3.13
N GLU A 65 2.77 10.39 -2.90
CA GLU A 65 4.07 10.63 -3.48
C GLU A 65 5.10 9.64 -2.93
N ALA A 66 5.05 9.37 -1.63
CA ALA A 66 5.98 8.43 -1.02
C ALA A 66 5.81 7.04 -1.59
N VAL A 67 4.55 6.61 -1.77
CA VAL A 67 4.28 5.30 -2.36
C VAL A 67 4.80 5.25 -3.79
N GLN A 68 4.53 6.28 -4.58
CA GLN A 68 4.97 6.30 -5.96
C GLN A 68 6.49 6.24 -6.06
N ASN A 69 7.17 7.04 -5.27
CA ASN A 69 8.64 7.03 -5.28
C ASN A 69 9.19 5.69 -4.83
N CYS A 70 8.58 5.10 -3.81
CA CYS A 70 9.03 3.81 -3.31
C CYS A 70 8.90 2.74 -4.39
N VAL A 71 7.77 2.73 -5.11
CA VAL A 71 7.56 1.75 -6.17
C VAL A 71 8.58 1.93 -7.28
N TRP A 72 8.88 3.19 -7.64
CA TRP A 72 9.85 3.47 -8.69
C TRP A 72 11.24 2.91 -8.37
N TYR A 73 11.59 2.85 -7.09
CA TYR A 73 12.91 2.38 -6.68
C TYR A 73 13.02 0.86 -6.60
N VAL A 74 11.92 0.14 -6.72
CA VAL A 74 11.97 -1.32 -6.66
C VAL A 74 12.64 -1.85 -7.92
N PRO A 75 13.68 -2.68 -7.80
CA PRO A 75 14.34 -3.23 -9.00
C PRO A 75 13.34 -4.01 -9.84
N GLY A 76 13.30 -3.74 -11.11
CA GLY A 76 12.38 -4.38 -12.03
C GLY A 76 11.22 -3.51 -12.44
N VAL A 77 10.98 -2.41 -11.74
CA VAL A 77 9.91 -1.48 -12.09
C VAL A 77 10.42 -0.52 -13.14
N GLU A 78 9.73 -0.47 -14.28
CA GLU A 78 10.06 0.45 -15.38
C GLU A 78 9.11 1.63 -15.40
N TYR A 79 7.92 1.48 -14.84
CA TYR A 79 6.94 2.55 -14.78
C TYR A 79 6.07 2.34 -13.54
N ALA A 80 5.87 3.41 -12.77
CA ALA A 80 5.06 3.34 -11.55
C ALA A 80 3.95 4.36 -11.60
N GLU A 81 2.75 3.90 -11.31
CA GLU A 81 1.57 4.76 -11.23
C GLU A 81 0.83 4.46 -9.94
N VAL A 82 0.41 5.51 -9.22
CA VAL A 82 -0.39 5.34 -8.01
C VAL A 82 -1.74 6.01 -8.22
N ARG A 83 -2.79 5.27 -7.92
CA ARG A 83 -4.16 5.76 -8.00
C ARG A 83 -4.74 5.84 -6.61
N LEU A 84 -5.37 6.95 -6.30
CA LEU A 84 -6.02 7.17 -5.02
C LEU A 84 -7.51 6.90 -5.16
N THR A 85 -8.08 6.12 -4.25
CA THR A 85 -9.50 5.83 -4.27
C THR A 85 -10.05 5.85 -2.86
N TYR A 86 -11.35 6.14 -2.74
CA TYR A 86 -12.04 6.05 -1.47
C TYR A 86 -13.23 5.09 -1.59
N GLU A 87 -13.16 4.19 -2.56
CA GLU A 87 -14.17 3.16 -2.78
C GLU A 87 -13.49 1.80 -2.83
N PRO A 88 -13.73 0.95 -1.85
CA PRO A 88 -14.54 1.19 -0.64
C PRO A 88 -13.79 2.08 0.34
N PRO A 89 -14.52 2.78 1.22
CA PRO A 89 -13.85 3.59 2.24
C PRO A 89 -13.07 2.71 3.20
N TRP A 90 -11.95 3.21 3.65
CA TRP A 90 -11.11 2.47 4.58
C TRP A 90 -11.80 2.31 5.93
N THR A 91 -11.68 1.13 6.52
CA THR A 91 -12.16 0.85 7.86
C THR A 91 -11.08 0.12 8.63
N PRO A 92 -11.11 0.21 9.98
CA PRO A 92 -10.10 -0.48 10.78
C PRO A 92 -10.05 -1.99 10.59
N GLU A 93 -11.14 -2.60 10.13
CA GLU A 93 -11.13 -4.03 9.84
C GLU A 93 -10.18 -4.40 8.73
N MET A 94 -9.74 -3.44 7.95
CA MET A 94 -8.81 -3.71 6.85
C MET A 94 -7.37 -3.83 7.30
N MET A 95 -7.10 -3.53 8.58
CA MET A 95 -5.74 -3.65 9.10
C MET A 95 -5.31 -5.10 9.13
N ALA A 96 -3.99 -5.31 9.02
CA ALA A 96 -3.42 -6.64 9.12
C ALA A 96 -3.75 -7.24 10.48
N ASP A 97 -3.72 -8.56 10.54
CA ASP A 97 -4.14 -9.29 11.73
C ASP A 97 -3.45 -8.81 12.99
N GLY A 98 -2.16 -8.59 12.93
CA GLY A 98 -1.43 -8.15 14.10
C GLY A 98 -1.90 -6.81 14.62
N ALA A 99 -2.26 -5.91 13.72
CA ALA A 99 -2.76 -4.60 14.12
C ALA A 99 -4.16 -4.72 14.70
N THR A 100 -4.97 -5.59 14.12
CA THR A 100 -6.34 -5.78 14.57
C THR A 100 -6.40 -6.43 15.93
N GLU A 101 -5.49 -7.32 16.21
CA GLU A 101 -5.48 -8.05 17.46
C GLU A 101 -5.34 -7.13 18.65
N PHE A 102 -4.64 -6.04 18.49
CA PHE A 102 -4.55 -5.09 19.58
C PHE A 102 -5.87 -4.46 19.90
N ALA A 103 -6.69 -4.31 18.90
CA ALA A 103 -7.97 -3.66 19.11
C ALA A 103 -8.87 -4.54 19.93
N HIS A 104 -8.70 -5.85 19.89
CA HIS A 104 -9.62 -6.72 20.57
C HIS A 104 -8.95 -7.53 21.65
N GLY A 105 -7.76 -7.53 21.72
CA GLY A 105 -7.23 -8.31 22.72
C GLY A 105 -6.30 -7.75 23.51
N GLY A 106 -6.28 -7.55 23.21
CA GLY A 106 -5.79 -7.39 23.59
C GLY A 106 -6.20 -7.46 24.28
N ILE A 107 -6.55 -7.63 24.13
CA ILE A 107 -6.80 -7.77 24.21
C ILE A 107 -7.14 -8.12 24.38
N PHE A 108 -7.02 -8.41 24.51
CA PHE A 108 -7.05 -8.89 24.30
C PHE A 108 -6.98 -8.92 24.57
#